data_5535133a54a2af7f05e78c76a6655c48
#
_entry.id   5535133a54a2af7f05e78c76a6655c48
#
_cell.length_a   1.000
_cell.length_b   1.000
_cell.length_c   1.000
_cell.angle_alpha   90.00
_cell.angle_beta   90.00
_cell.angle_gamma   90.00
#
_symmetry.space_group_name_H-M   'P 1'
#
loop_
_entity.id
_entity.type
_entity.pdbx_description
1 polymer ?
#
loop_
_entity_poly.entity_id
_entity_poly.type
_entity_poly.pdbx_seq_one_letter_code
_entity_poly.pdbx_strand_id
1 'polypeptide(L)'
;IEHTYNQMEDLINSGIQAAFVHSSTASHEEIVDKLLEHKIHVYVDKPITYDGHSSKRLVEKAKENGLLLMVGFNRRFAPPYVPLKELSNPNLIIVEKHRAHHPDDARTFIFDDFIHVIDTLLNLFPYSIEKYIINGRQLDGMLYHVTLQLESAQGTAIGIMNRDAGINEEVVKVFSPNETRTVRNINEITYYQGRNISHQGSDDWEPTLHKRGFHHMTRTFIEKVKNNDIQEMDYTEDLERHLVAEKVVQSLLTD
;
A
#
# COMPACT_ATOMS: atom_id res chain seq x y z
N ILE A 1 -21.86 12.31 -14.02
CA ILE A 1 -22.34 10.93 -13.76
C ILE A 1 -23.68 10.81 -14.46
N GLU A 2 -23.82 9.89 -15.42
CA GLU A 2 -25.06 9.72 -16.20
C GLU A 2 -26.14 8.97 -15.42
N HIS A 3 -25.72 8.00 -14.59
CA HIS A 3 -26.63 7.18 -13.79
C HIS A 3 -26.18 7.10 -12.34
N THR A 4 -27.12 7.12 -11.42
CA THR A 4 -26.91 6.91 -9.99
C THR A 4 -27.88 5.84 -9.48
N TYR A 5 -27.39 4.97 -8.60
CA TYR A 5 -28.15 3.88 -8.01
C TYR A 5 -28.08 3.96 -6.49
N ASN A 6 -29.20 3.68 -5.81
CA ASN A 6 -29.27 3.65 -4.35
C ASN A 6 -29.06 2.25 -3.78
N GLN A 7 -29.20 1.23 -4.63
CA GLN A 7 -29.01 -0.17 -4.27
C GLN A 7 -27.91 -0.77 -5.13
N MET A 8 -27.07 -1.61 -4.53
CA MET A 8 -25.96 -2.27 -5.20
C MET A 8 -26.46 -3.24 -6.29
N GLU A 9 -27.60 -3.89 -6.05
CA GLU A 9 -28.26 -4.78 -7.00
C GLU A 9 -28.61 -4.08 -8.32
N ASP A 10 -29.13 -2.86 -8.24
CA ASP A 10 -29.48 -2.08 -9.43
C ASP A 10 -28.24 -1.70 -10.23
N LEU A 11 -27.15 -1.35 -9.54
CA LEU A 11 -25.85 -1.08 -10.17
C LEU A 11 -25.31 -2.34 -10.87
N ILE A 12 -25.34 -3.49 -10.21
CA ILE A 12 -24.89 -4.78 -10.78
C ILE A 12 -25.75 -5.14 -12.02
N ASN A 13 -27.07 -5.03 -11.91
CA ASN A 13 -28.03 -5.34 -12.98
C ASN A 13 -27.92 -4.38 -14.18
N SER A 14 -27.26 -3.23 -14.02
CA SER A 14 -26.99 -2.32 -15.14
C SER A 14 -25.94 -2.80 -16.12
N GLY A 15 -25.27 -3.93 -15.82
CA GLY A 15 -24.31 -4.57 -16.72
C GLY A 15 -22.89 -3.99 -16.63
N ILE A 16 -22.49 -3.44 -15.49
CA ILE A 16 -21.12 -2.97 -15.26
C ILE A 16 -20.14 -4.13 -15.35
N GLN A 17 -18.96 -3.88 -15.90
CA GLN A 17 -17.86 -4.87 -16.01
C GLN A 17 -16.81 -4.69 -14.91
N ALA A 18 -16.69 -3.50 -14.35
CA ALA A 18 -15.74 -3.16 -13.31
C ALA A 18 -16.31 -2.14 -12.33
N ALA A 19 -15.85 -2.18 -11.08
CA ALA A 19 -16.26 -1.28 -10.02
C ALA A 19 -15.07 -0.77 -9.22
N PHE A 20 -15.17 0.49 -8.77
CA PHE A 20 -14.29 1.10 -7.78
C PHE A 20 -15.00 1.12 -6.43
N VAL A 21 -14.39 0.49 -5.41
CA VAL A 21 -14.92 0.42 -4.04
C VAL A 21 -14.15 1.43 -3.18
N HIS A 22 -14.84 2.51 -2.81
CA HIS A 22 -14.32 3.61 -1.96
C HIS A 22 -15.21 3.82 -0.72
N SER A 23 -15.84 2.76 -0.25
CA SER A 23 -16.64 2.76 0.97
C SER A 23 -15.74 2.72 2.22
N SER A 24 -16.34 2.63 3.41
CA SER A 24 -15.57 2.35 4.62
C SER A 24 -14.99 0.93 4.59
N THR A 25 -13.78 0.75 5.14
CA THR A 25 -13.10 -0.56 5.17
C THR A 25 -13.98 -1.69 5.75
N ALA A 26 -14.81 -1.38 6.74
CA ALA A 26 -15.73 -2.35 7.36
C ALA A 26 -16.73 -2.97 6.37
N SER A 27 -17.07 -2.27 5.28
CA SER A 27 -17.99 -2.75 4.25
C SER A 27 -17.29 -3.36 3.02
N HIS A 28 -15.95 -3.29 2.94
CA HIS A 28 -15.23 -3.78 1.78
C HIS A 28 -15.46 -5.27 1.54
N GLU A 29 -15.39 -6.09 2.59
CA GLU A 29 -15.51 -7.55 2.45
C GLU A 29 -16.80 -7.94 1.76
N GLU A 30 -17.94 -7.44 2.25
CA GLU A 30 -19.27 -7.73 1.68
C GLU A 30 -19.41 -7.23 0.24
N ILE A 31 -18.98 -5.97 0.00
CA ILE A 31 -19.09 -5.35 -1.32
C ILE A 31 -18.23 -6.05 -2.35
N VAL A 32 -16.95 -6.30 -2.02
CA VAL A 32 -15.99 -6.97 -2.91
C VAL A 32 -16.44 -8.40 -3.20
N ASP A 33 -16.86 -9.14 -2.17
CA ASP A 33 -17.35 -10.51 -2.31
C ASP A 33 -18.51 -10.60 -3.30
N LYS A 34 -19.50 -9.72 -3.14
CA LYS A 34 -20.69 -9.64 -4.00
C LYS A 34 -20.35 -9.25 -5.44
N LEU A 35 -19.45 -8.29 -5.66
CA LEU A 35 -19.00 -7.92 -7.00
C LEU A 35 -18.30 -9.09 -7.71
N LEU A 36 -17.41 -9.80 -7.00
CA LEU A 36 -16.73 -10.97 -7.54
C LEU A 36 -17.69 -12.13 -7.87
N GLU A 37 -18.76 -12.35 -7.09
CA GLU A 37 -19.83 -13.32 -7.39
C GLU A 37 -20.52 -13.02 -8.72
N HIS A 38 -20.71 -11.73 -9.02
CA HIS A 38 -21.34 -11.27 -10.25
C HIS A 38 -20.38 -11.06 -11.41
N LYS A 39 -19.14 -11.61 -11.30
CA LYS A 39 -18.11 -11.56 -12.35
C LYS A 39 -17.68 -10.13 -12.73
N ILE A 40 -17.65 -9.23 -11.76
CA ILE A 40 -17.24 -7.84 -11.93
C ILE A 40 -15.80 -7.69 -11.45
N HIS A 41 -14.94 -7.05 -12.25
CA HIS A 41 -13.58 -6.67 -11.86
C HIS A 41 -13.63 -5.60 -10.78
N VAL A 42 -12.74 -5.68 -9.79
CA VAL A 42 -12.79 -4.81 -8.62
C VAL A 42 -11.47 -4.06 -8.42
N TYR A 43 -11.58 -2.75 -8.31
CA TYR A 43 -10.61 -1.94 -7.60
C TYR A 43 -11.18 -1.65 -6.21
N VAL A 44 -10.42 -1.93 -5.17
CA VAL A 44 -10.79 -1.63 -3.78
C VAL A 44 -9.74 -0.72 -3.14
N ASP A 45 -10.18 0.31 -2.40
CA ASP A 45 -9.24 1.09 -1.59
C ASP A 45 -8.58 0.18 -0.52
N LYS A 46 -7.39 0.56 -0.08
CA LYS A 46 -6.67 -0.18 0.96
C LYS A 46 -7.33 0.03 2.35
N PRO A 47 -7.26 -0.97 3.22
CA PRO A 47 -6.95 -2.37 2.96
C PRO A 47 -8.12 -3.08 2.25
N ILE A 48 -7.90 -4.29 1.75
CA ILE A 48 -9.00 -5.13 1.23
C ILE A 48 -10.03 -5.36 2.36
N THR A 49 -9.53 -5.77 3.51
CA THR A 49 -10.30 -5.93 4.77
C THR A 49 -9.37 -5.66 5.95
N TYR A 50 -9.93 -5.56 7.17
CA TYR A 50 -9.14 -5.51 8.41
C TYR A 50 -8.58 -6.87 8.88
N ASP A 51 -8.66 -7.90 8.06
CA ASP A 51 -8.23 -9.26 8.41
C ASP A 51 -7.51 -9.93 7.25
N GLY A 52 -6.34 -10.51 7.53
CA GLY A 52 -5.52 -11.15 6.50
C GLY A 52 -6.16 -12.41 5.91
N HIS A 53 -6.97 -13.14 6.67
CA HIS A 53 -7.63 -14.37 6.20
C HIS A 53 -8.81 -14.04 5.28
N SER A 54 -9.63 -13.05 5.63
CA SER A 54 -10.72 -12.61 4.76
C SER A 54 -10.20 -11.95 3.50
N SER A 55 -9.11 -11.18 3.58
CA SER A 55 -8.40 -10.65 2.40
C SER A 55 -7.91 -11.76 1.48
N LYS A 56 -7.33 -12.84 2.04
CA LYS A 56 -6.90 -14.02 1.29
C LYS A 56 -8.07 -14.70 0.57
N ARG A 57 -9.20 -14.90 1.25
CA ARG A 57 -10.41 -15.50 0.67
C ARG A 57 -10.90 -14.72 -0.56
N LEU A 58 -10.93 -13.38 -0.47
CA LEU A 58 -11.35 -12.53 -1.59
C LEU A 58 -10.37 -12.58 -2.77
N VAL A 59 -9.08 -12.59 -2.50
CA VAL A 59 -8.03 -12.72 -3.53
C VAL A 59 -8.13 -14.08 -4.23
N GLU A 60 -8.29 -15.18 -3.48
CA GLU A 60 -8.48 -16.52 -4.03
C GLU A 60 -9.75 -16.59 -4.89
N LYS A 61 -10.87 -16.01 -4.42
CA LYS A 61 -12.11 -15.92 -5.18
C LYS A 61 -11.95 -15.14 -6.50
N ALA A 62 -11.22 -14.02 -6.48
CA ALA A 62 -10.92 -13.26 -7.69
C ALA A 62 -10.10 -14.10 -8.68
N LYS A 63 -9.04 -14.78 -8.20
CA LYS A 63 -8.19 -15.68 -9.00
C LYS A 63 -8.98 -16.83 -9.62
N GLU A 64 -9.78 -17.53 -8.83
CA GLU A 64 -10.61 -18.67 -9.31
C GLU A 64 -11.62 -18.25 -10.38
N ASN A 65 -12.13 -17.01 -10.29
CA ASN A 65 -13.07 -16.46 -11.25
C ASN A 65 -12.41 -15.78 -12.45
N GLY A 66 -11.07 -15.69 -12.50
CA GLY A 66 -10.35 -14.98 -13.56
C GLY A 66 -10.67 -13.48 -13.57
N LEU A 67 -10.82 -12.86 -12.40
CA LEU A 67 -11.21 -11.46 -12.24
C LEU A 67 -10.06 -10.62 -11.69
N LEU A 68 -9.92 -9.39 -12.20
CA LEU A 68 -9.02 -8.41 -11.65
C LEU A 68 -9.52 -7.94 -10.27
N LEU A 69 -8.70 -8.14 -9.23
CA LEU A 69 -8.85 -7.49 -7.93
C LEU A 69 -7.58 -6.68 -7.68
N MET A 70 -7.68 -5.36 -7.75
CA MET A 70 -6.56 -4.44 -7.56
C MET A 70 -6.77 -3.61 -6.29
N VAL A 71 -5.74 -3.51 -5.47
CA VAL A 71 -5.78 -2.75 -4.22
C VAL A 71 -5.18 -1.35 -4.40
N GLY A 72 -5.77 -0.36 -3.74
CA GLY A 72 -5.45 1.06 -3.84
C GLY A 72 -4.11 1.48 -3.20
N PHE A 73 -3.02 0.77 -3.46
CA PHE A 73 -1.69 1.16 -3.01
C PHE A 73 -1.07 2.23 -3.91
N ASN A 74 -1.50 3.46 -3.71
CA ASN A 74 -1.20 4.60 -4.56
C ASN A 74 0.29 4.98 -4.63
N ARG A 75 1.09 4.70 -3.59
CA ARG A 75 2.50 5.12 -3.51
C ARG A 75 3.37 4.51 -4.60
N ARG A 76 3.10 3.27 -5.02
CA ARG A 76 3.80 2.60 -6.13
C ARG A 76 3.72 3.39 -7.45
N PHE A 77 2.67 4.19 -7.60
CA PHE A 77 2.36 4.98 -8.80
C PHE A 77 2.68 6.47 -8.65
N ALA A 78 3.15 6.89 -7.48
CA ALA A 78 3.52 8.27 -7.24
C ALA A 78 4.84 8.62 -7.97
N PRO A 79 4.90 9.69 -8.77
CA PRO A 79 6.08 10.04 -9.56
C PRO A 79 7.40 10.05 -8.78
N PRO A 80 7.48 10.61 -7.55
CA PRO A 80 8.74 10.61 -6.80
C PRO A 80 9.14 9.23 -6.23
N TYR A 81 8.21 8.23 -6.19
CA TYR A 81 8.50 6.87 -5.70
C TYR A 81 9.03 5.95 -6.81
N VAL A 82 8.62 6.18 -8.05
CA VAL A 82 9.06 5.36 -9.19
C VAL A 82 10.59 5.28 -9.29
N PRO A 83 11.35 6.38 -9.22
CA PRO A 83 12.81 6.33 -9.27
C PRO A 83 13.44 5.55 -8.11
N LEU A 84 12.79 5.47 -6.93
CA LEU A 84 13.34 4.70 -5.80
C LEU A 84 13.52 3.22 -6.15
N LYS A 85 12.57 2.64 -6.91
CA LYS A 85 12.61 1.24 -7.33
C LYS A 85 13.69 0.96 -8.38
N GLU A 86 14.10 1.98 -9.12
CA GLU A 86 15.13 1.88 -10.16
C GLU A 86 16.56 1.84 -9.59
N LEU A 87 16.74 2.13 -8.29
CA LEU A 87 18.05 2.11 -7.67
C LEU A 87 18.59 0.67 -7.55
N SER A 88 19.70 0.41 -8.22
CA SER A 88 20.31 -0.92 -8.25
C SER A 88 20.98 -1.27 -6.93
N ASN A 89 20.84 -2.52 -6.49
CA ASN A 89 21.49 -3.10 -5.32
C ASN A 89 21.27 -2.28 -4.02
N PRO A 90 20.01 -2.00 -3.65
CA PRO A 90 19.75 -1.31 -2.39
C PRO A 90 20.21 -2.20 -1.21
N ASN A 91 21.03 -1.65 -0.32
CA ASN A 91 21.53 -2.37 0.85
C ASN A 91 20.81 -1.98 2.16
N LEU A 92 20.20 -0.80 2.17
CA LEU A 92 19.35 -0.33 3.27
C LEU A 92 18.19 0.49 2.74
N ILE A 93 16.98 0.20 3.23
CA ILE A 93 15.77 0.95 2.94
C ILE A 93 15.15 1.39 4.26
N ILE A 94 14.77 2.67 4.37
CA ILE A 94 14.07 3.20 5.54
C ILE A 94 12.80 3.89 5.07
N VAL A 95 11.67 3.47 5.62
CA VAL A 95 10.35 4.07 5.38
C VAL A 95 9.78 4.57 6.69
N GLU A 96 9.58 5.87 6.80
CA GLU A 96 9.06 6.53 7.99
C GLU A 96 7.73 7.21 7.64
N LYS A 97 6.72 6.99 8.49
CA LYS A 97 5.43 7.67 8.39
C LYS A 97 4.94 8.02 9.78
N HIS A 98 4.73 9.30 10.03
CA HIS A 98 4.36 9.81 11.34
C HIS A 98 3.04 10.60 11.29
N ARG A 99 2.29 10.53 12.39
CA ARG A 99 1.05 11.26 12.62
C ARG A 99 1.12 12.00 13.95
N ALA A 100 0.54 13.17 14.00
CA ALA A 100 0.43 13.93 15.24
C ALA A 100 -0.79 13.47 16.04
N HIS A 101 -0.56 13.03 17.29
CA HIS A 101 -1.58 12.74 18.31
C HIS A 101 -2.75 11.85 17.82
N HIS A 102 -2.43 10.69 17.24
CA HIS A 102 -3.45 9.82 16.66
C HIS A 102 -3.19 8.31 16.93
N PRO A 103 -2.92 7.90 18.20
CA PRO A 103 -2.83 6.47 18.55
C PRO A 103 -4.18 5.78 18.32
N ASP A 104 -4.14 4.46 18.12
CA ASP A 104 -5.32 3.64 17.84
C ASP A 104 -5.13 2.22 18.33
N ASP A 105 -6.16 1.38 18.30
CA ASP A 105 -5.96 -0.05 18.51
C ASP A 105 -4.99 -0.63 17.46
N ALA A 106 -4.31 -1.72 17.82
CA ALA A 106 -3.25 -2.25 16.96
C ALA A 106 -3.75 -2.63 15.55
N ARG A 107 -4.94 -3.22 15.43
CA ARG A 107 -5.48 -3.65 14.13
C ARG A 107 -5.81 -2.48 13.23
N THR A 108 -6.53 -1.50 13.73
CA THR A 108 -6.85 -0.27 13.01
C THR A 108 -5.58 0.50 12.63
N PHE A 109 -4.64 0.66 13.58
CA PHE A 109 -3.36 1.31 13.30
C PHE A 109 -2.60 0.65 12.13
N ILE A 110 -2.51 -0.69 12.16
CA ILE A 110 -1.73 -1.44 11.16
C ILE A 110 -2.43 -1.43 9.80
N PHE A 111 -3.71 -1.79 9.74
CA PHE A 111 -4.42 -1.95 8.47
C PHE A 111 -4.84 -0.62 7.82
N ASP A 112 -5.16 0.43 8.61
CA ASP A 112 -5.53 1.72 8.02
C ASP A 112 -4.33 2.55 7.60
N ASP A 113 -3.20 2.45 8.29
CA ASP A 113 -2.14 3.41 8.07
C ASP A 113 -0.74 2.77 7.87
N PHE A 114 -0.32 1.85 8.75
CA PHE A 114 0.99 1.22 8.65
C PHE A 114 1.10 0.31 7.42
N ILE A 115 0.00 -0.19 6.88
CA ILE A 115 -0.01 -0.98 5.64
C ILE A 115 0.60 -0.23 4.45
N HIS A 116 0.58 1.10 4.45
CA HIS A 116 1.30 1.90 3.45
C HIS A 116 2.81 1.79 3.59
N VAL A 117 3.32 1.71 4.83
CA VAL A 117 4.74 1.49 5.11
C VAL A 117 5.12 0.08 4.68
N ILE A 118 4.30 -0.92 5.03
CA ILE A 118 4.49 -2.33 4.61
C ILE A 118 4.54 -2.43 3.08
N ASP A 119 3.57 -1.82 2.40
CA ASP A 119 3.53 -1.81 0.94
C ASP A 119 4.79 -1.18 0.32
N THR A 120 5.20 -0.03 0.82
CA THR A 120 6.39 0.65 0.32
C THR A 120 7.66 -0.17 0.56
N LEU A 121 7.81 -0.78 1.74
CA LEU A 121 8.94 -1.67 2.03
C LEU A 121 9.00 -2.85 1.05
N LEU A 122 7.91 -3.60 0.93
CA LEU A 122 7.85 -4.78 0.07
C LEU A 122 7.99 -4.43 -1.43
N ASN A 123 7.51 -3.26 -1.84
CA ASN A 123 7.68 -2.80 -3.22
C ASN A 123 9.13 -2.41 -3.57
N LEU A 124 9.89 -1.89 -2.58
CA LEU A 124 11.25 -1.40 -2.78
C LEU A 124 12.34 -2.43 -2.43
N PHE A 125 12.03 -3.44 -1.61
CA PHE A 125 12.98 -4.45 -1.15
C PHE A 125 13.01 -5.65 -2.11
N PRO A 126 14.05 -5.78 -2.96
CA PRO A 126 14.05 -6.75 -4.05
C PRO A 126 14.54 -8.15 -3.64
N TYR A 127 14.82 -8.36 -2.34
CA TYR A 127 15.45 -9.58 -1.84
C TYR A 127 14.46 -10.49 -1.13
N SER A 128 14.73 -11.79 -1.11
CA SER A 128 13.98 -12.76 -0.31
C SER A 128 14.12 -12.44 1.18
N ILE A 129 12.99 -12.31 1.88
CA ILE A 129 12.97 -11.98 3.30
C ILE A 129 13.26 -13.25 4.10
N GLU A 130 14.34 -13.22 4.88
CA GLU A 130 14.77 -14.32 5.76
C GLU A 130 14.22 -14.16 7.18
N LYS A 131 14.05 -12.90 7.63
CA LYS A 131 13.61 -12.61 8.99
C LYS A 131 12.77 -11.35 9.07
N TYR A 132 11.77 -11.39 9.95
CA TYR A 132 10.95 -10.25 10.36
C TYR A 132 11.27 -9.93 11.82
N ILE A 133 11.55 -8.66 12.14
CA ILE A 133 11.67 -8.16 13.51
C ILE A 133 10.62 -7.08 13.69
N ILE A 134 9.74 -7.27 14.67
CA ILE A 134 8.60 -6.41 14.93
C ILE A 134 8.70 -5.92 16.37
N ASN A 135 8.56 -4.62 16.59
CA ASN A 135 8.48 -4.03 17.92
C ASN A 135 7.43 -2.92 17.91
N GLY A 136 6.75 -2.73 19.03
CA GLY A 136 5.76 -1.65 19.18
C GLY A 136 5.65 -1.20 20.63
N ARG A 137 5.12 0.00 20.82
CA ARG A 137 4.76 0.51 22.14
C ARG A 137 3.26 0.60 22.24
N GLN A 138 2.69 -0.16 23.15
CA GLN A 138 1.29 -0.13 23.52
C GLN A 138 1.11 0.43 24.93
N LEU A 139 0.05 1.20 25.14
CA LEU A 139 -0.38 1.69 26.43
C LEU A 139 -1.90 1.77 26.44
N ASP A 140 -2.56 1.24 27.47
CA ASP A 140 -4.01 1.25 27.64
C ASP A 140 -4.78 0.71 26.41
N GLY A 141 -4.26 -0.34 25.77
CA GLY A 141 -4.85 -0.98 24.59
C GLY A 141 -4.62 -0.22 23.26
N MET A 142 -3.92 0.92 23.30
CA MET A 142 -3.62 1.73 22.14
C MET A 142 -2.17 1.55 21.70
N LEU A 143 -1.93 1.43 20.41
CA LEU A 143 -0.61 1.40 19.78
C LEU A 143 -0.16 2.84 19.47
N TYR A 144 1.01 3.23 19.92
CA TYR A 144 1.60 4.55 19.74
C TYR A 144 2.62 4.58 18.60
N HIS A 145 3.48 3.57 18.55
CA HIS A 145 4.42 3.40 17.44
C HIS A 145 4.70 1.91 17.18
N VAL A 146 5.13 1.64 15.97
CA VAL A 146 5.54 0.31 15.51
C VAL A 146 6.77 0.42 14.62
N THR A 147 7.63 -0.59 14.69
CA THR A 147 8.73 -0.81 13.77
C THR A 147 8.62 -2.22 13.17
N LEU A 148 8.90 -2.32 11.89
CA LEU A 148 9.02 -3.58 11.15
C LEU A 148 10.37 -3.57 10.45
N GLN A 149 11.22 -4.56 10.73
CA GLN A 149 12.47 -4.75 10.01
C GLN A 149 12.42 -6.06 9.23
N LEU A 150 12.78 -5.97 7.95
CA LEU A 150 12.94 -7.08 7.03
C LEU A 150 14.43 -7.30 6.82
N GLU A 151 14.90 -8.54 7.01
CA GLU A 151 16.32 -8.90 6.85
C GLU A 151 16.49 -9.91 5.73
N SER A 152 17.56 -9.74 4.99
CA SER A 152 18.08 -10.66 3.97
C SER A 152 19.61 -10.62 3.98
N ALA A 153 20.26 -11.62 3.39
CA ALA A 153 21.72 -11.63 3.25
C ALA A 153 22.27 -10.42 2.46
N GLN A 154 21.46 -9.79 1.61
CA GLN A 154 21.89 -8.68 0.73
C GLN A 154 21.54 -7.29 1.28
N GLY A 155 20.63 -7.20 2.21
CA GLY A 155 20.20 -5.89 2.71
C GLY A 155 19.14 -5.95 3.80
N THR A 156 18.79 -4.78 4.31
CA THR A 156 17.80 -4.60 5.37
C THR A 156 16.80 -3.52 4.96
N ALA A 157 15.52 -3.74 5.27
CA ALA A 157 14.49 -2.70 5.11
C ALA A 157 13.78 -2.45 6.45
N ILE A 158 13.62 -1.18 6.84
CA ILE A 158 13.06 -0.78 8.13
C ILE A 158 11.88 0.15 7.89
N GLY A 159 10.71 -0.25 8.37
CA GLY A 159 9.50 0.55 8.40
C GLY A 159 9.21 1.05 9.82
N ILE A 160 8.92 2.34 9.92
CA ILE A 160 8.65 3.00 11.20
C ILE A 160 7.38 3.80 11.07
N MET A 161 6.48 3.66 12.04
CA MET A 161 5.35 4.56 12.18
C MET A 161 5.19 4.98 13.64
N ASN A 162 5.11 6.31 13.86
CA ASN A 162 4.76 6.89 15.14
C ASN A 162 3.49 7.74 14.96
N ARG A 163 2.42 7.36 15.67
CA ARG A 163 1.15 8.11 15.68
C ARG A 163 0.98 9.01 16.92
N ASP A 164 2.08 9.24 17.64
CA ASP A 164 2.19 10.22 18.74
C ASP A 164 3.37 11.16 18.48
N ALA A 165 3.50 11.60 17.23
CA ALA A 165 4.55 12.53 16.81
C ALA A 165 4.11 13.98 16.91
N GLY A 166 5.04 14.92 16.87
CA GLY A 166 4.75 16.35 16.79
C GLY A 166 4.39 16.86 15.39
N ILE A 167 4.47 15.99 14.35
CA ILE A 167 4.28 16.36 12.95
C ILE A 167 3.71 15.20 12.14
N ASN A 168 2.93 15.53 11.11
CA ASN A 168 2.60 14.58 10.05
C ASN A 168 3.69 14.61 8.98
N GLU A 169 4.43 13.51 8.84
CA GLU A 169 5.55 13.41 7.90
C GLU A 169 5.64 12.00 7.30
N GLU A 170 6.07 11.92 6.05
CA GLU A 170 6.42 10.67 5.41
C GLU A 170 7.78 10.81 4.70
N VAL A 171 8.73 9.92 5.02
CA VAL A 171 10.08 9.95 4.43
C VAL A 171 10.47 8.54 4.00
N VAL A 172 10.97 8.42 2.78
CA VAL A 172 11.53 7.17 2.27
C VAL A 172 12.97 7.41 1.85
N LYS A 173 13.89 6.57 2.35
CA LYS A 173 15.30 6.59 1.97
C LYS A 173 15.72 5.23 1.44
N VAL A 174 16.36 5.23 0.29
CA VAL A 174 16.94 4.03 -0.32
C VAL A 174 18.42 4.27 -0.51
N PHE A 175 19.23 3.40 0.06
CA PHE A 175 20.69 3.49 0.02
C PHE A 175 21.26 2.38 -0.87
N SER A 176 22.21 2.73 -1.71
CA SER A 176 23.07 1.78 -2.41
C SER A 176 24.54 2.23 -2.28
N PRO A 177 25.52 1.40 -2.66
CA PRO A 177 26.94 1.77 -2.54
C PRO A 177 27.32 3.07 -3.27
N ASN A 178 26.62 3.43 -4.34
CA ASN A 178 26.99 4.55 -5.21
C ASN A 178 26.04 5.75 -5.12
N GLU A 179 24.84 5.55 -4.60
CA GLU A 179 23.79 6.58 -4.59
C GLU A 179 22.84 6.37 -3.41
N THR A 180 22.32 7.46 -2.88
CA THR A 180 21.18 7.47 -1.95
C THR A 180 20.08 8.33 -2.53
N ARG A 181 18.83 7.85 -2.46
CA ARG A 181 17.64 8.61 -2.85
C ARG A 181 16.73 8.80 -1.65
N THR A 182 16.22 10.01 -1.49
CA THR A 182 15.28 10.36 -0.40
C THR A 182 14.05 11.00 -0.98
N VAL A 183 12.88 10.46 -0.67
CA VAL A 183 11.59 11.10 -0.97
C VAL A 183 10.97 11.61 0.33
N ARG A 184 10.46 12.85 0.31
CA ARG A 184 9.77 13.46 1.44
C ARG A 184 8.33 13.83 1.06
N ASN A 185 7.37 13.42 1.90
CA ASN A 185 5.94 13.76 1.81
C ASN A 185 5.30 13.46 0.43
N ILE A 186 5.80 12.44 -0.28
CA ILE A 186 5.33 12.05 -1.63
C ILE A 186 5.39 13.24 -2.62
N ASN A 187 6.28 14.18 -2.41
CA ASN A 187 6.32 15.44 -3.17
C ASN A 187 7.67 15.70 -3.84
N GLU A 188 8.76 15.48 -3.15
CA GLU A 188 10.11 15.79 -3.62
C GLU A 188 11.03 14.58 -3.49
N ILE A 189 11.93 14.42 -4.47
CA ILE A 189 13.01 13.45 -4.40
C ILE A 189 14.36 14.16 -4.43
N THR A 190 15.27 13.70 -3.58
CA THR A 190 16.66 14.14 -3.52
C THR A 190 17.58 12.99 -3.85
N TYR A 191 18.53 13.22 -4.74
CA TYR A 191 19.58 12.28 -5.16
C TYR A 191 20.91 12.71 -4.55
N TYR A 192 21.62 11.77 -3.95
CA TYR A 192 22.94 11.96 -3.36
C TYR A 192 23.95 11.03 -4.04
N GLN A 193 24.89 11.58 -4.80
CA GLN A 193 25.95 10.85 -5.49
C GLN A 193 27.31 11.44 -5.13
N GLY A 194 27.98 10.85 -4.15
CA GLY A 194 29.21 11.39 -3.61
C GLY A 194 29.02 12.79 -3.00
N ARG A 195 29.59 13.81 -3.66
CA ARG A 195 29.42 15.21 -3.23
C ARG A 195 28.31 15.96 -3.99
N ASN A 196 27.71 15.31 -4.98
CA ASN A 196 26.65 15.92 -5.78
C ASN A 196 25.30 15.67 -5.12
N ILE A 197 24.53 16.73 -4.97
CA ILE A 197 23.15 16.68 -4.45
C ILE A 197 22.26 17.36 -5.50
N SER A 198 21.22 16.67 -5.93
CA SER A 198 20.19 17.23 -6.81
C SER A 198 18.80 17.01 -6.24
N HIS A 199 17.91 17.95 -6.46
CA HIS A 199 16.54 17.94 -5.98
C HIS A 199 15.59 18.02 -7.17
N GLN A 200 14.51 17.23 -7.11
CA GLN A 200 13.40 17.28 -8.04
C GLN A 200 12.11 17.29 -7.23
N GLY A 201 11.36 18.37 -7.34
CA GLY A 201 10.04 18.53 -6.72
C GLY A 201 8.93 18.44 -7.76
N SER A 202 7.70 18.38 -7.29
CA SER A 202 6.53 18.53 -8.14
C SER A 202 6.34 19.99 -8.52
N ASP A 203 5.72 20.22 -9.69
CA ASP A 203 5.25 21.55 -10.09
C ASP A 203 4.12 22.03 -9.17
N ASP A 204 4.06 23.35 -8.89
CA ASP A 204 3.03 23.94 -8.03
C ASP A 204 1.60 23.73 -8.55
N TRP A 205 1.43 23.65 -9.86
CA TRP A 205 0.15 23.43 -10.55
C TRP A 205 -0.20 21.98 -10.76
N GLU A 206 0.67 21.04 -10.39
CA GLU A 206 0.41 19.62 -10.55
C GLU A 206 -0.68 19.15 -9.58
N PRO A 207 -1.77 18.51 -10.07
CA PRO A 207 -2.88 18.08 -9.22
C PRO A 207 -2.43 17.09 -8.12
N THR A 208 -2.94 17.24 -6.90
CA THR A 208 -2.61 16.38 -5.77
C THR A 208 -2.83 14.88 -6.07
N LEU A 209 -3.89 14.53 -6.79
CA LEU A 209 -4.17 13.14 -7.16
C LEU A 209 -3.14 12.59 -8.14
N HIS A 210 -2.53 13.43 -8.99
CA HIS A 210 -1.41 13.03 -9.84
C HIS A 210 -0.14 12.83 -9.01
N LYS A 211 0.26 13.82 -8.20
CA LYS A 211 1.44 13.76 -7.30
C LYS A 211 1.43 12.51 -6.44
N ARG A 212 0.26 12.13 -5.95
CA ARG A 212 0.08 10.96 -5.08
C ARG A 212 -0.15 9.64 -5.82
N GLY A 213 -0.07 9.61 -7.16
CA GLY A 213 -0.16 8.39 -7.96
C GLY A 213 -1.56 7.89 -8.28
N PHE A 214 -2.64 8.52 -7.78
CA PHE A 214 -4.01 8.05 -8.00
C PHE A 214 -4.41 8.05 -9.48
N HIS A 215 -4.00 9.04 -10.26
CA HIS A 215 -4.30 9.08 -11.68
C HIS A 215 -3.68 7.90 -12.45
N HIS A 216 -2.40 7.58 -12.16
CA HIS A 216 -1.72 6.46 -12.80
C HIS A 216 -2.34 5.13 -12.38
N MET A 217 -2.60 4.96 -11.09
CA MET A 217 -3.20 3.76 -10.53
C MET A 217 -4.60 3.48 -11.13
N THR A 218 -5.48 4.49 -11.18
CA THR A 218 -6.81 4.38 -11.77
C THR A 218 -6.74 4.03 -13.25
N ARG A 219 -5.83 4.68 -13.99
CA ARG A 219 -5.60 4.38 -15.41
C ARG A 219 -5.15 2.93 -15.61
N THR A 220 -4.18 2.48 -14.83
CA THR A 220 -3.68 1.10 -14.87
C THR A 220 -4.79 0.08 -14.68
N PHE A 221 -5.69 0.29 -13.71
CA PHE A 221 -6.84 -0.59 -13.50
C PHE A 221 -7.75 -0.64 -14.72
N ILE A 222 -8.13 0.53 -15.26
CA ILE A 222 -9.02 0.63 -16.42
C ILE A 222 -8.38 -0.02 -17.66
N GLU A 223 -7.09 0.22 -17.90
CA GLU A 223 -6.36 -0.36 -19.05
C GLU A 223 -6.29 -1.88 -18.94
N LYS A 224 -5.96 -2.43 -17.76
CA LYS A 224 -5.96 -3.89 -17.53
C LYS A 224 -7.34 -4.52 -17.81
N VAL A 225 -8.41 -3.90 -17.35
CA VAL A 225 -9.79 -4.39 -17.64
C VAL A 225 -10.07 -4.35 -19.15
N LYS A 226 -9.78 -3.23 -19.83
CA LYS A 226 -10.04 -3.05 -21.26
C LYS A 226 -9.27 -4.01 -22.14
N ASN A 227 -8.02 -4.28 -21.79
CA ASN A 227 -7.13 -5.14 -22.56
C ASN A 227 -7.28 -6.62 -22.20
N ASN A 228 -8.06 -6.94 -21.18
CA ASN A 228 -8.19 -8.29 -20.60
C ASN A 228 -6.85 -8.86 -20.12
N ASP A 229 -5.96 -7.99 -19.60
CA ASP A 229 -4.61 -8.33 -19.11
C ASP A 229 -4.68 -8.96 -17.70
N ILE A 230 -5.52 -9.99 -17.55
CA ILE A 230 -5.78 -10.64 -16.25
C ILE A 230 -4.80 -11.79 -16.04
N GLN A 231 -4.31 -12.42 -17.11
CA GLN A 231 -3.44 -13.58 -17.05
C GLN A 231 -2.04 -13.28 -16.48
N GLU A 232 -1.61 -12.02 -16.53
CA GLU A 232 -0.33 -11.54 -16.01
C GLU A 232 -0.42 -10.97 -14.58
N MET A 233 -1.58 -11.11 -13.92
CA MET A 233 -1.73 -10.58 -12.57
C MET A 233 -1.06 -11.45 -11.53
N ASP A 234 -0.17 -10.83 -10.79
CA ASP A 234 0.33 -11.41 -9.55
C ASP A 234 -0.63 -11.09 -8.39
N TYR A 235 -1.58 -12.00 -8.17
CA TYR A 235 -2.51 -11.91 -7.04
C TYR A 235 -1.81 -12.03 -5.67
N THR A 236 -0.55 -12.51 -5.65
CA THR A 236 0.18 -12.74 -4.42
C THR A 236 0.74 -11.45 -3.86
N GLU A 237 1.06 -10.50 -4.73
CA GLU A 237 1.67 -9.21 -4.34
C GLU A 237 0.83 -8.45 -3.34
N ASP A 238 -0.42 -8.14 -3.67
CA ASP A 238 -1.31 -7.37 -2.80
C ASP A 238 -1.73 -8.17 -1.56
N LEU A 239 -1.88 -9.50 -1.70
CA LEU A 239 -2.17 -10.38 -0.57
C LEU A 239 -1.02 -10.40 0.45
N GLU A 240 0.22 -10.48 -0.01
CA GLU A 240 1.40 -10.51 0.86
C GLU A 240 1.41 -9.32 1.82
N ARG A 241 1.03 -8.10 1.36
CA ARG A 241 0.96 -6.91 2.21
C ARG A 241 -0.03 -7.09 3.36
N HIS A 242 -1.18 -7.71 3.09
CA HIS A 242 -2.20 -7.98 4.12
C HIS A 242 -1.77 -9.09 5.08
N LEU A 243 -1.07 -10.13 4.59
CA LEU A 243 -0.54 -11.20 5.43
C LEU A 243 0.61 -10.69 6.33
N VAL A 244 1.47 -9.80 5.83
CA VAL A 244 2.49 -9.14 6.65
C VAL A 244 1.85 -8.21 7.67
N ALA A 245 0.80 -7.45 7.31
CA ALA A 245 0.03 -6.64 8.25
C ALA A 245 -0.57 -7.50 9.36
N GLU A 246 -1.21 -8.62 9.03
CA GLU A 246 -1.73 -9.58 10.00
C GLU A 246 -0.63 -10.12 10.93
N LYS A 247 0.52 -10.50 10.37
CA LYS A 247 1.68 -10.95 11.15
C LYS A 247 2.14 -9.89 12.15
N VAL A 248 2.17 -8.61 11.75
CA VAL A 248 2.52 -7.50 12.66
C VAL A 248 1.51 -7.38 13.78
N VAL A 249 0.20 -7.41 13.48
CA VAL A 249 -0.86 -7.38 14.50
C VAL A 249 -0.71 -8.53 15.48
N GLN A 250 -0.55 -9.76 14.99
CA GLN A 250 -0.42 -10.94 15.85
C GLN A 250 0.81 -10.86 16.76
N SER A 251 1.95 -10.38 16.25
CA SER A 251 3.16 -10.18 17.06
C SER A 251 2.93 -9.20 18.20
N LEU A 252 2.22 -8.08 17.94
CA LEU A 252 1.93 -7.05 18.94
C LEU A 252 0.90 -7.47 19.99
N LEU A 253 0.07 -8.47 19.71
CA LEU A 253 -0.93 -8.97 20.66
C LEU A 253 -0.40 -10.09 21.56
N THR A 254 0.75 -10.69 21.21
CA THR A 254 1.35 -11.80 21.97
C THR A 254 2.45 -11.38 22.94
N ASP A 255 2.91 -10.13 22.88
CA ASP A 255 3.85 -9.49 23.81
C ASP A 255 3.09 -8.70 24.90
#